data_a746e4110d967022a79bd00fce9b97ee
#
_entry.id   a746e4110d967022a79bd00fce9b97ee
#
_cell.length_a   1.000
_cell.length_b   1.000
_cell.length_c   1.000
_cell.angle_alpha   90.00
_cell.angle_beta   90.00
_cell.angle_gamma   90.00
#
_symmetry.space_group_name_H-M   'P 1'
#
loop_
_entity.id
_entity.type
_entity.pdbx_description
1 polymer ?
#
loop_
_entity_poly.entity_id
_entity_poly.type
_entity_poly.pdbx_seq_one_letter_code
_entity_poly.pdbx_strand_id
1 'polypeptide(L)'
;AQPVAEEVTIGVGRPPVPVTLTVSGPQDARCPCPVAGVCVHILAACLWMREAVNRDGADESATAVETPTAAASPDACETSAPAQGTPSDPVLKEVLAWEPAAVEKSLGAEARRRVQASLAGAAPDRLAASTEVTSAPGRLSITWPDAPEIVVIAGLGPRGMIVSGRHSSAANAAWCLQAVIRLFARADRPWPWPDEKTTFDDRKRDVVSTVATSIETLLSAGLSHAGPRSATDLERLAQVTRLEELPRLSRLLTSAAGRLRALAERDDAVDESAVLSALAAAWSLTQALTAVTGPPDPALIGRTDTETARTGLLLPLSATWWTAPSGSRGLTMRLWDLDKGRPEMVTTGRAAGADAAFHYSQDATLLWGTSVRNILSGPLRLTGAQRRPDGSLAPSNRTSVTRRSTEPGYDDIDLEAVADHLQRTGTGPEAARFEAPVPRLRLILVAQDGLGPISIDEVHQHYLLPVTSTDGCRHLLCMEVGGWEMQMVSDVLSRDLQVHAITVEGDRPSGVFVREHDRLSLLAATFPPSRGSSGRGRPRRGPEAGRAQEAETNEEDRTPIRVLVHDVRGALTALAASGTMRPTGMVAHVLRTRVRRAGDLQLTTLAAALAEVGDRPSPGAVLRACAVVDRLDALTP
;
A
#
# COMPACT_ATOMS: atom_id res chain seq x y z
N ALA A 1 -34.35 15.52 -48.81
CA ALA A 1 -34.16 14.88 -47.53
C ALA A 1 -34.35 13.38 -47.74
N GLN A 2 -33.26 12.61 -47.73
CA GLN A 2 -33.34 11.15 -47.67
C GLN A 2 -33.79 10.75 -46.26
N PRO A 3 -34.64 9.71 -46.10
CA PRO A 3 -35.03 9.25 -44.77
C PRO A 3 -33.80 8.75 -44.03
N VAL A 4 -33.52 9.32 -42.87
CA VAL A 4 -32.49 8.83 -41.95
C VAL A 4 -32.94 7.44 -41.51
N ALA A 5 -32.13 6.42 -41.74
CA ALA A 5 -32.45 5.06 -41.29
C ALA A 5 -32.54 5.08 -39.75
N GLU A 6 -33.67 4.63 -39.21
CA GLU A 6 -33.94 4.62 -37.76
C GLU A 6 -33.01 3.64 -37.00
N GLU A 7 -32.49 2.65 -37.70
CA GLU A 7 -31.57 1.64 -37.13
C GLU A 7 -30.43 1.32 -38.11
N VAL A 8 -29.20 1.17 -37.59
CA VAL A 8 -28.02 0.77 -38.35
C VAL A 8 -27.34 -0.40 -37.65
N THR A 9 -27.11 -1.50 -38.38
CA THR A 9 -26.39 -2.66 -37.82
C THR A 9 -24.95 -2.72 -38.31
N ILE A 10 -24.01 -2.81 -37.38
CA ILE A 10 -22.55 -2.82 -37.61
C ILE A 10 -21.95 -4.09 -37.03
N GLY A 11 -21.13 -4.80 -37.81
CA GLY A 11 -20.34 -5.94 -37.31
C GLY A 11 -19.06 -5.48 -36.59
N VAL A 12 -18.91 -5.83 -35.31
CA VAL A 12 -17.78 -5.42 -34.48
C VAL A 12 -16.93 -6.64 -34.07
N GLY A 13 -15.62 -6.58 -34.30
CA GLY A 13 -14.66 -7.60 -33.87
C GLY A 13 -14.41 -8.73 -34.87
N ARG A 14 -13.65 -9.74 -34.43
CA ARG A 14 -13.41 -10.97 -35.20
C ARG A 14 -13.58 -12.19 -34.29
N PRO A 15 -14.60 -13.08 -34.50
CA PRO A 15 -15.65 -12.97 -35.51
C PRO A 15 -16.56 -11.75 -35.27
N PRO A 16 -17.20 -11.21 -36.32
CA PRO A 16 -18.02 -10.01 -36.24
C PRO A 16 -19.28 -10.25 -35.40
N VAL A 17 -19.48 -9.44 -34.35
CA VAL A 17 -20.68 -9.44 -33.52
C VAL A 17 -21.60 -8.33 -34.06
N PRO A 18 -22.82 -8.65 -34.47
CA PRO A 18 -23.76 -7.64 -35.02
C PRO A 18 -24.25 -6.72 -33.89
N VAL A 19 -24.02 -5.42 -34.03
CA VAL A 19 -24.51 -4.39 -33.12
C VAL A 19 -25.47 -3.50 -33.85
N THR A 20 -26.71 -3.37 -33.37
CA THR A 20 -27.72 -2.48 -33.93
C THR A 20 -27.75 -1.19 -33.12
N LEU A 21 -27.41 -0.07 -33.76
CA LEU A 21 -27.48 1.26 -33.19
C LEU A 21 -28.81 1.91 -33.58
N THR A 22 -29.42 2.64 -32.66
CA THR A 22 -30.67 3.40 -32.86
C THR A 22 -30.38 4.90 -32.80
N VAL A 23 -31.27 5.70 -33.32
CA VAL A 23 -31.20 7.18 -33.25
C VAL A 23 -31.30 7.72 -31.82
N SER A 24 -31.84 6.92 -30.89
CA SER A 24 -31.96 7.26 -29.47
C SER A 24 -30.63 7.18 -28.70
N GLY A 25 -29.58 6.63 -29.31
CA GLY A 25 -28.24 6.57 -28.74
C GLY A 25 -27.81 5.20 -28.19
N PRO A 26 -26.65 5.13 -27.55
CA PRO A 26 -26.03 3.84 -27.14
C PRO A 26 -26.82 3.09 -26.06
N GLN A 27 -27.73 3.73 -25.34
CA GLN A 27 -28.52 3.08 -24.28
C GLN A 27 -29.60 2.15 -24.87
N ASP A 28 -30.10 2.47 -26.04
CA ASP A 28 -31.13 1.69 -26.76
C ASP A 28 -30.54 0.77 -27.85
N ALA A 29 -29.21 0.76 -27.96
CA ALA A 29 -28.50 -0.11 -28.89
C ALA A 29 -28.56 -1.58 -28.44
N ARG A 30 -28.62 -2.50 -29.41
CA ARG A 30 -28.74 -3.95 -29.18
C ARG A 30 -27.46 -4.66 -29.57
N CYS A 31 -26.93 -5.50 -28.64
CA CYS A 31 -25.79 -6.38 -28.87
C CYS A 31 -26.12 -7.78 -28.34
N PRO A 32 -25.86 -8.86 -29.08
CA PRO A 32 -26.13 -10.23 -28.61
C PRO A 32 -25.11 -10.76 -27.61
N CYS A 33 -24.12 -9.98 -27.18
CA CYS A 33 -23.16 -10.43 -26.18
C CYS A 33 -23.82 -10.51 -24.79
N PRO A 34 -23.29 -11.34 -23.86
CA PRO A 34 -23.90 -11.60 -22.55
C PRO A 34 -23.83 -10.43 -21.55
N VAL A 35 -23.29 -9.29 -21.94
CA VAL A 35 -23.15 -8.10 -21.07
C VAL A 35 -24.45 -7.30 -21.09
N ALA A 36 -25.06 -7.10 -19.93
CA ALA A 36 -26.24 -6.27 -19.79
C ALA A 36 -25.89 -4.76 -19.89
N GLY A 37 -26.67 -3.99 -20.67
CA GLY A 37 -26.45 -2.56 -20.89
C GLY A 37 -25.41 -2.26 -21.99
N VAL A 38 -24.77 -1.08 -21.88
CA VAL A 38 -23.81 -0.62 -22.90
C VAL A 38 -22.51 -1.39 -22.80
N CYS A 39 -22.26 -2.33 -23.72
CA CYS A 39 -21.05 -3.14 -23.79
C CYS A 39 -19.97 -2.51 -24.69
N VAL A 40 -18.77 -3.09 -24.66
CA VAL A 40 -17.63 -2.64 -25.48
C VAL A 40 -17.93 -2.68 -26.99
N HIS A 41 -18.76 -3.61 -27.45
CA HIS A 41 -19.15 -3.71 -28.86
C HIS A 41 -20.04 -2.53 -29.28
N ILE A 42 -21.00 -2.13 -28.42
CA ILE A 42 -21.84 -0.95 -28.65
C ILE A 42 -20.99 0.32 -28.72
N LEU A 43 -20.04 0.49 -27.78
CA LEU A 43 -19.15 1.65 -27.78
C LEU A 43 -18.28 1.70 -29.04
N ALA A 44 -17.73 0.55 -29.47
CA ALA A 44 -16.92 0.45 -30.69
C ALA A 44 -17.73 0.78 -31.95
N ALA A 45 -18.98 0.31 -32.04
CA ALA A 45 -19.89 0.63 -33.13
C ALA A 45 -20.22 2.14 -33.18
N CYS A 46 -20.48 2.77 -32.02
CA CYS A 46 -20.74 4.21 -31.93
C CYS A 46 -19.50 5.03 -32.35
N LEU A 47 -18.30 4.64 -31.94
CA LEU A 47 -17.07 5.33 -32.34
C LEU A 47 -16.83 5.21 -33.84
N TRP A 48 -17.02 4.04 -34.41
CA TRP A 48 -16.89 3.81 -35.86
C TRP A 48 -17.89 4.65 -36.66
N MET A 49 -19.16 4.68 -36.22
CA MET A 49 -20.18 5.50 -36.87
C MET A 49 -19.82 6.98 -36.85
N ARG A 50 -19.33 7.49 -35.74
CA ARG A 50 -18.88 8.88 -35.61
C ARG A 50 -17.73 9.19 -36.59
N GLU A 51 -16.79 8.27 -36.75
CA GLU A 51 -15.69 8.43 -37.70
C GLU A 51 -16.16 8.35 -39.16
N ALA A 52 -17.11 7.47 -39.45
CA ALA A 52 -17.70 7.35 -40.77
C ALA A 52 -18.44 8.64 -41.18
N VAL A 53 -19.27 9.19 -40.30
CA VAL A 53 -20.00 10.47 -40.55
C VAL A 53 -19.01 11.63 -40.74
N ASN A 54 -17.90 11.64 -39.99
CA ASN A 54 -16.88 12.69 -40.15
C ASN A 54 -16.09 12.56 -41.46
N ARG A 55 -15.95 11.35 -42.03
CA ARG A 55 -15.34 11.13 -43.35
C ARG A 55 -16.22 11.56 -44.47
N ASP A 56 -17.49 11.20 -44.43
CA ASP A 56 -18.48 11.57 -45.47
C ASP A 56 -18.76 13.08 -45.49
N GLY A 57 -18.66 13.76 -44.33
CA GLY A 57 -18.74 15.23 -44.25
C GLY A 57 -17.51 15.98 -44.77
N ALA A 58 -16.37 15.29 -44.96
CA ALA A 58 -15.15 15.87 -45.51
C ALA A 58 -15.04 15.76 -47.04
N ASP A 59 -15.84 14.87 -47.67
CA ASP A 59 -15.77 14.61 -49.10
C ASP A 59 -16.71 15.51 -49.96
N GLU A 60 -17.63 16.26 -49.34
CA GLU A 60 -18.51 17.22 -50.07
C GLU A 60 -17.85 18.59 -50.37
N SER A 61 -16.58 18.81 -50.03
CA SER A 61 -15.87 20.08 -50.26
C SER A 61 -14.72 20.00 -51.25
N ALA A 62 -14.57 18.95 -52.02
CA ALA A 62 -13.51 18.83 -53.02
C ALA A 62 -14.05 18.60 -54.43
N THR A 63 -14.49 19.68 -55.08
CA THR A 63 -14.61 19.73 -56.57
C THR A 63 -13.36 20.35 -57.15
N ALA A 64 -12.68 19.52 -57.93
CA ALA A 64 -11.87 19.79 -59.11
C ALA A 64 -10.84 20.94 -59.12
N VAL A 65 -9.57 20.64 -59.26
CA VAL A 65 -8.70 21.14 -60.30
C VAL A 65 -7.55 20.18 -60.60
N GLU A 66 -7.30 20.06 -61.87
CA GLU A 66 -6.48 19.15 -62.64
C GLU A 66 -4.97 19.10 -62.26
N THR A 67 -4.40 17.94 -62.53
CA THR A 67 -2.98 17.67 -62.63
C THR A 67 -2.37 18.36 -63.86
N PRO A 68 -1.10 18.78 -63.84
CA PRO A 68 -0.16 18.15 -64.78
C PRO A 68 1.19 17.75 -64.17
N THR A 69 1.70 16.74 -64.80
CA THR A 69 2.92 16.01 -64.70
C THR A 69 4.17 16.86 -65.04
N ALA A 70 5.30 16.51 -64.39
CA ALA A 70 6.63 16.27 -64.91
C ALA A 70 7.81 17.08 -64.31
N ALA A 71 8.69 16.30 -63.72
CA ALA A 71 10.15 16.25 -63.90
C ALA A 71 11.04 17.46 -63.56
N ALA A 72 11.94 17.24 -62.67
CA ALA A 72 13.41 17.35 -62.71
C ALA A 72 14.02 17.89 -61.41
N SER A 73 14.90 17.10 -60.80
CA SER A 73 15.97 17.50 -59.85
C SER A 73 17.12 18.21 -60.64
N PRO A 74 18.22 18.63 -60.02
CA PRO A 74 18.58 18.93 -58.62
C PRO A 74 19.32 20.29 -58.43
N ASP A 75 19.84 20.45 -57.19
CA ASP A 75 20.88 21.40 -56.75
C ASP A 75 20.43 22.74 -56.17
N ALA A 76 20.61 22.87 -54.86
CA ALA A 76 21.61 23.72 -54.24
C ALA A 76 21.36 23.83 -52.72
N CYS A 77 22.43 23.46 -52.04
CA CYS A 77 22.66 23.71 -50.63
C CYS A 77 22.65 25.21 -50.33
N GLU A 78 21.78 25.69 -49.44
CA GLU A 78 22.05 26.92 -48.69
C GLU A 78 21.60 26.75 -47.24
N THR A 79 22.61 26.76 -46.39
CA THR A 79 22.55 26.79 -44.94
C THR A 79 21.92 28.11 -44.51
N SER A 80 20.70 28.05 -44.02
CA SER A 80 20.09 29.19 -43.31
C SER A 80 19.84 28.82 -41.87
N ALA A 81 20.50 29.54 -40.96
CA ALA A 81 20.29 29.49 -39.53
C ALA A 81 18.80 29.70 -39.15
N PRO A 82 18.27 29.04 -38.09
CA PRO A 82 16.90 29.25 -37.71
C PRO A 82 16.67 30.63 -37.15
N ALA A 83 15.92 31.43 -37.88
CA ALA A 83 15.40 32.72 -37.43
C ALA A 83 14.51 32.46 -36.17
N GLN A 84 14.83 33.14 -35.10
CA GLN A 84 13.97 33.27 -33.93
C GLN A 84 12.70 34.04 -34.34
N GLY A 85 11.69 33.29 -34.80
CA GLY A 85 10.39 33.84 -35.14
C GLY A 85 9.54 34.01 -33.89
N THR A 86 9.05 35.18 -33.64
CA THR A 86 7.98 35.54 -32.70
C THR A 86 6.79 34.60 -32.87
N PRO A 87 6.16 34.08 -31.80
CA PRO A 87 5.11 33.08 -31.89
C PRO A 87 3.84 33.68 -32.54
N SER A 88 3.66 33.46 -33.82
CA SER A 88 2.49 33.93 -34.58
C SER A 88 1.32 32.90 -34.57
N ASP A 89 1.56 31.72 -34.00
CA ASP A 89 0.58 30.63 -33.98
C ASP A 89 -0.55 30.90 -33.01
N PRO A 90 -1.85 30.86 -33.45
CA PRO A 90 -3.01 31.11 -32.60
C PRO A 90 -3.17 30.04 -31.51
N VAL A 91 -2.83 28.77 -31.80
CA VAL A 91 -2.93 27.66 -30.82
C VAL A 91 -1.87 27.81 -29.72
N LEU A 92 -0.66 28.20 -30.10
CA LEU A 92 0.41 28.49 -29.14
C LEU A 92 0.03 29.66 -28.23
N LYS A 93 -0.56 30.72 -28.77
CA LYS A 93 -1.06 31.86 -27.99
C LYS A 93 -2.17 31.43 -27.02
N GLU A 94 -3.05 30.56 -27.46
CA GLU A 94 -4.10 29.98 -26.60
C GLU A 94 -3.50 29.21 -25.43
N VAL A 95 -2.53 28.31 -25.70
CA VAL A 95 -1.86 27.53 -24.65
C VAL A 95 -1.13 28.43 -23.65
N LEU A 96 -0.43 29.43 -24.13
CA LEU A 96 0.30 30.38 -23.28
C LEU A 96 -0.62 31.31 -22.48
N ALA A 97 -1.90 31.41 -22.87
CA ALA A 97 -2.92 32.12 -22.12
C ALA A 97 -3.58 31.26 -21.01
N TRP A 98 -3.35 29.96 -21.01
CA TRP A 98 -3.89 29.11 -19.95
C TRP A 98 -3.29 29.48 -18.59
N GLU A 99 -4.14 29.51 -17.57
CA GLU A 99 -3.71 29.72 -16.19
C GLU A 99 -3.07 28.42 -15.66
N PRO A 100 -1.80 28.45 -15.18
CA PRO A 100 -1.11 27.27 -14.69
C PRO A 100 -1.87 26.45 -13.64
N ALA A 101 -2.49 27.11 -12.66
CA ALA A 101 -3.30 26.45 -11.64
C ALA A 101 -4.52 25.73 -12.23
N ALA A 102 -5.16 26.31 -13.28
CA ALA A 102 -6.28 25.67 -13.97
C ALA A 102 -5.83 24.46 -14.78
N VAL A 103 -4.65 24.51 -15.42
CA VAL A 103 -4.04 23.40 -16.14
C VAL A 103 -3.75 22.25 -15.16
N GLU A 104 -3.09 22.50 -14.04
CA GLU A 104 -2.79 21.50 -13.02
C GLU A 104 -4.06 20.88 -12.44
N LYS A 105 -5.07 21.69 -12.15
CA LYS A 105 -6.38 21.20 -11.67
C LYS A 105 -7.06 20.31 -12.70
N SER A 106 -6.97 20.64 -13.99
CA SER A 106 -7.62 19.87 -15.07
C SER A 106 -6.95 18.53 -15.34
N LEU A 107 -5.62 18.46 -15.23
CA LEU A 107 -4.81 17.26 -15.48
C LEU A 107 -4.58 16.40 -14.22
N GLY A 108 -4.79 16.98 -13.04
CA GLY A 108 -4.83 16.28 -11.76
C GLY A 108 -3.50 16.24 -11.01
N ALA A 109 -3.60 16.05 -9.67
CA ALA A 109 -2.47 16.07 -8.76
C ALA A 109 -1.41 14.98 -9.03
N GLU A 110 -1.83 13.83 -9.55
CA GLU A 110 -0.91 12.75 -9.93
C GLU A 110 0.00 13.15 -11.11
N ALA A 111 -0.58 13.80 -12.12
CA ALA A 111 0.19 14.33 -13.25
C ALA A 111 1.21 15.35 -12.79
N ARG A 112 0.80 16.29 -11.92
CA ARG A 112 1.68 17.29 -11.33
C ARG A 112 2.88 16.65 -10.62
N ARG A 113 2.64 15.69 -9.70
CA ARG A 113 3.71 15.01 -8.97
C ARG A 113 4.71 14.31 -9.90
N ARG A 114 4.21 13.59 -10.92
CA ARG A 114 5.07 12.90 -11.88
C ARG A 114 5.95 13.86 -12.66
N VAL A 115 5.39 14.96 -13.12
CA VAL A 115 6.12 15.96 -13.89
C VAL A 115 7.13 16.70 -13.02
N GLN A 116 6.76 17.07 -11.81
CA GLN A 116 7.67 17.65 -10.82
C GLN A 116 8.89 16.75 -10.58
N ALA A 117 8.66 15.45 -10.32
CA ALA A 117 9.75 14.50 -10.14
C ALA A 117 10.62 14.33 -11.39
N SER A 118 10.02 14.35 -12.59
CA SER A 118 10.77 14.19 -13.86
C SER A 118 11.54 15.42 -14.27
N LEU A 119 11.10 16.61 -13.88
CA LEU A 119 11.73 17.90 -14.18
C LEU A 119 12.54 18.48 -13.01
N ALA A 120 12.68 17.74 -11.91
CA ALA A 120 13.46 18.17 -10.76
C ALA A 120 14.91 18.51 -11.18
N GLY A 121 15.30 19.79 -11.03
CA GLY A 121 16.62 20.28 -11.42
C GLY A 121 16.83 20.53 -12.91
N ALA A 122 15.81 20.39 -13.76
CA ALA A 122 15.91 20.74 -15.19
C ALA A 122 15.86 22.27 -15.37
N ALA A 123 16.91 22.83 -15.96
CA ALA A 123 16.92 24.25 -16.28
C ALA A 123 15.92 24.58 -17.41
N PRO A 124 15.13 25.68 -17.31
CA PRO A 124 14.15 26.07 -18.33
C PRO A 124 14.73 26.13 -19.74
N ASP A 125 15.94 26.66 -19.89
CA ASP A 125 16.62 26.77 -21.18
C ASP A 125 16.86 25.42 -21.85
N ARG A 126 17.19 24.38 -21.07
CA ARG A 126 17.35 23.01 -21.59
C ARG A 126 16.02 22.40 -22.02
N LEU A 127 14.94 22.67 -21.28
CA LEU A 127 13.60 22.24 -21.65
C LEU A 127 13.16 22.89 -22.95
N ALA A 128 13.39 24.20 -23.10
CA ALA A 128 13.12 24.96 -24.32
C ALA A 128 13.89 24.43 -25.52
N ALA A 129 15.20 24.25 -25.37
CA ALA A 129 16.10 23.81 -26.44
C ALA A 129 15.83 22.39 -26.94
N SER A 130 15.36 21.50 -26.05
CA SER A 130 15.03 20.10 -26.41
C SER A 130 13.60 19.89 -26.92
N THR A 131 12.81 20.96 -27.08
CA THR A 131 11.39 20.86 -27.46
C THR A 131 11.21 21.32 -28.91
N GLU A 132 10.71 20.43 -29.74
CA GLU A 132 10.32 20.75 -31.12
C GLU A 132 8.79 20.99 -31.16
N VAL A 133 8.41 22.01 -31.93
CA VAL A 133 7.01 22.42 -32.06
C VAL A 133 6.69 22.57 -33.53
N THR A 134 5.72 21.79 -33.99
CA THR A 134 5.22 21.86 -35.37
C THR A 134 3.80 22.40 -35.37
N SER A 135 3.57 23.43 -36.13
CA SER A 135 2.28 24.10 -36.25
C SER A 135 1.54 23.67 -37.52
N ALA A 136 0.23 23.39 -37.38
CA ALA A 136 -0.68 23.15 -38.49
C ALA A 136 -2.01 23.87 -38.21
N PRO A 137 -2.86 24.12 -39.19
CA PRO A 137 -4.12 24.83 -38.99
C PRO A 137 -4.96 24.20 -37.87
N GLY A 138 -5.21 24.94 -36.79
CA GLY A 138 -6.01 24.52 -35.65
C GLY A 138 -5.35 23.47 -34.71
N ARG A 139 -4.11 23.11 -34.93
CA ARG A 139 -3.38 22.14 -34.09
C ARG A 139 -1.91 22.48 -33.92
N LEU A 140 -1.35 22.10 -32.77
CA LEU A 140 0.06 22.24 -32.42
C LEU A 140 0.59 20.87 -32.01
N SER A 141 1.64 20.37 -32.65
CA SER A 141 2.32 19.13 -32.30
C SER A 141 3.60 19.44 -31.54
N ILE A 142 3.84 18.75 -30.44
CA ILE A 142 4.94 18.97 -29.50
C ILE A 142 5.68 17.65 -29.31
N THR A 143 7.00 17.66 -29.55
CA THR A 143 7.86 16.50 -29.39
C THR A 143 9.15 16.85 -28.64
N TRP A 144 9.73 15.90 -27.95
CA TRP A 144 11.06 15.97 -27.34
C TRP A 144 11.64 14.54 -27.19
N PRO A 145 12.93 14.36 -26.94
CA PRO A 145 13.56 13.04 -26.82
C PRO A 145 12.85 12.14 -25.79
N ASP A 146 12.66 10.87 -26.15
CA ASP A 146 12.07 9.83 -25.32
C ASP A 146 10.60 10.05 -24.91
N ALA A 147 9.87 10.94 -25.58
CA ALA A 147 8.49 11.25 -25.32
C ALA A 147 7.56 10.90 -26.50
N PRO A 148 6.30 10.53 -26.22
CA PRO A 148 5.29 10.45 -27.26
C PRO A 148 5.01 11.84 -27.84
N GLU A 149 4.54 11.89 -29.08
CA GLU A 149 4.03 13.14 -29.67
C GLU A 149 2.76 13.58 -28.93
N ILE A 150 2.70 14.86 -28.57
CA ILE A 150 1.54 15.48 -27.92
C ILE A 150 0.93 16.50 -28.88
N VAL A 151 -0.34 16.36 -29.17
CA VAL A 151 -1.08 17.26 -30.06
C VAL A 151 -2.06 18.09 -29.25
N VAL A 152 -1.97 19.40 -29.37
CA VAL A 152 -2.93 20.37 -28.84
C VAL A 152 -3.88 20.78 -29.95
N ILE A 153 -5.17 20.74 -29.70
CA ILE A 153 -6.21 21.17 -30.63
C ILE A 153 -6.83 22.47 -30.11
N ALA A 154 -6.95 23.45 -30.99
CA ALA A 154 -7.53 24.75 -30.65
C ALA A 154 -8.92 24.62 -30.01
N GLY A 155 -9.17 25.36 -28.94
CA GLY A 155 -10.47 25.43 -28.27
C GLY A 155 -10.84 24.24 -27.38
N LEU A 156 -10.06 23.13 -27.36
CA LEU A 156 -10.38 21.96 -26.53
C LEU A 156 -9.77 22.03 -25.12
N GLY A 157 -8.92 22.98 -24.86
CA GLY A 157 -8.27 23.18 -23.57
C GLY A 157 -7.33 22.02 -23.15
N PRO A 158 -6.83 22.03 -21.89
CA PRO A 158 -5.81 21.07 -21.45
C PRO A 158 -6.27 19.60 -21.48
N ARG A 159 -7.57 19.32 -21.32
CA ARG A 159 -8.13 17.96 -21.37
C ARG A 159 -8.31 17.42 -22.79
N GLY A 160 -8.33 18.29 -23.78
CA GLY A 160 -8.43 17.93 -25.19
C GLY A 160 -7.11 17.60 -25.86
N MET A 161 -5.99 17.63 -25.11
CA MET A 161 -4.69 17.24 -25.63
C MET A 161 -4.62 15.73 -25.90
N ILE A 162 -4.03 15.35 -27.02
CA ILE A 162 -3.93 13.96 -27.48
C ILE A 162 -2.45 13.54 -27.35
N VAL A 163 -2.22 12.37 -26.74
CA VAL A 163 -0.89 11.75 -26.61
C VAL A 163 -0.85 10.53 -27.54
N SER A 164 0.15 10.46 -28.40
CA SER A 164 0.34 9.33 -29.32
C SER A 164 0.71 8.03 -28.55
N GLY A 165 0.20 6.90 -29.02
CA GLY A 165 0.47 5.60 -28.40
C GLY A 165 -0.51 5.19 -27.30
N ARG A 166 -0.28 4.00 -26.71
CA ARG A 166 -1.12 3.44 -25.64
C ARG A 166 -0.45 3.65 -24.29
N HIS A 167 -0.95 4.58 -23.51
CA HIS A 167 -0.47 4.88 -22.17
C HIS A 167 -1.63 4.88 -21.16
N SER A 168 -1.33 4.78 -19.87
CA SER A 168 -2.34 4.94 -18.83
C SER A 168 -2.85 6.39 -18.79
N SER A 169 -4.08 6.60 -18.34
CA SER A 169 -4.66 7.95 -18.20
C SER A 169 -3.77 8.90 -17.39
N ALA A 170 -3.16 8.39 -16.31
CA ALA A 170 -2.25 9.18 -15.47
C ALA A 170 -0.92 9.51 -16.19
N ALA A 171 -0.42 8.63 -17.06
CA ALA A 171 0.76 8.91 -17.88
C ALA A 171 0.44 9.95 -18.97
N ASN A 172 -0.71 9.83 -19.64
CA ASN A 172 -1.16 10.81 -20.61
C ASN A 172 -1.28 12.21 -20.00
N ALA A 173 -1.93 12.33 -18.84
CA ALA A 173 -2.05 13.61 -18.14
C ALA A 173 -0.68 14.20 -17.75
N ALA A 174 0.28 13.37 -17.37
CA ALA A 174 1.64 13.82 -17.07
C ALA A 174 2.37 14.32 -18.34
N TRP A 175 2.25 13.61 -19.47
CA TRP A 175 2.82 14.06 -20.75
C TRP A 175 2.21 15.38 -21.22
N CYS A 176 0.88 15.54 -21.10
CA CYS A 176 0.19 16.78 -21.41
C CYS A 176 0.70 17.96 -20.56
N LEU A 177 0.82 17.77 -19.25
CA LEU A 177 1.35 18.81 -18.36
C LEU A 177 2.79 19.16 -18.70
N GLN A 178 3.64 18.16 -18.97
CA GLN A 178 5.03 18.38 -19.34
C GLN A 178 5.16 19.15 -20.67
N ALA A 179 4.29 18.86 -21.65
CA ALA A 179 4.24 19.60 -22.91
C ALA A 179 3.92 21.09 -22.69
N VAL A 180 2.91 21.40 -21.87
CA VAL A 180 2.56 22.80 -21.55
C VAL A 180 3.71 23.52 -20.86
N ILE A 181 4.35 22.87 -19.87
CA ILE A 181 5.52 23.46 -19.16
C ILE A 181 6.66 23.78 -20.13
N ARG A 182 6.93 22.89 -21.10
CA ARG A 182 7.95 23.08 -22.11
C ARG A 182 7.63 24.22 -23.07
N LEU A 183 6.35 24.39 -23.43
CA LEU A 183 5.89 25.55 -24.21
C LEU A 183 6.07 26.87 -23.45
N PHE A 184 5.77 26.86 -22.14
CA PHE A 184 6.02 28.01 -21.27
C PHE A 184 7.51 28.34 -21.20
N ALA A 185 8.37 27.34 -20.99
CA ALA A 185 9.81 27.52 -20.98
C ALA A 185 10.33 28.07 -22.31
N ARG A 186 9.81 27.59 -23.45
CA ARG A 186 10.16 28.09 -24.79
C ARG A 186 9.72 29.53 -25.02
N ALA A 187 8.68 29.99 -24.33
CA ALA A 187 8.21 31.39 -24.35
C ALA A 187 8.89 32.26 -23.29
N ASP A 188 9.99 31.78 -22.70
CA ASP A 188 10.70 32.42 -21.58
C ASP A 188 9.80 32.75 -20.39
N ARG A 189 8.82 31.87 -20.13
CA ARG A 189 7.91 31.97 -19.01
C ARG A 189 8.13 30.79 -18.08
N PRO A 190 8.75 30.99 -16.90
CA PRO A 190 8.94 29.91 -15.94
C PRO A 190 7.57 29.40 -15.47
N TRP A 191 7.43 28.07 -15.38
CA TRP A 191 6.25 27.48 -14.79
C TRP A 191 6.19 27.83 -13.31
N PRO A 192 5.13 28.44 -12.82
CA PRO A 192 5.01 28.77 -11.41
C PRO A 192 4.66 27.50 -10.63
N TRP A 193 5.68 26.68 -10.39
CA TRP A 193 5.47 25.59 -9.45
C TRP A 193 4.98 26.20 -8.15
N PRO A 194 3.85 25.72 -7.57
CA PRO A 194 3.55 26.07 -6.21
C PRO A 194 4.79 25.67 -5.40
N ASP A 195 5.29 26.63 -4.62
CA ASP A 195 6.43 26.36 -3.74
C ASP A 195 6.23 25.02 -3.06
N GLU A 196 7.17 24.08 -3.31
CA GLU A 196 7.18 22.75 -2.67
C GLU A 196 7.52 22.81 -1.18
N LYS A 197 7.56 23.99 -0.62
CA LYS A 197 7.26 24.10 0.79
C LYS A 197 5.81 23.65 0.93
N THR A 198 5.65 22.33 1.11
CA THR A 198 4.54 21.84 1.91
C THR A 198 4.74 22.53 3.24
N THR A 199 4.44 23.81 3.27
CA THR A 199 4.33 24.54 4.51
C THR A 199 3.27 23.77 5.23
N PHE A 200 3.67 23.20 6.34
CA PHE A 200 2.74 22.72 7.33
C PHE A 200 2.01 23.97 7.78
N ASP A 201 1.01 24.35 6.97
CA ASP A 201 0.27 25.59 7.09
C ASP A 201 -0.52 25.60 8.39
N ASP A 202 -0.99 26.75 8.80
CA ASP A 202 -1.72 26.91 10.04
C ASP A 202 -2.97 26.02 10.07
N ARG A 203 -3.62 25.81 8.93
CA ARG A 203 -4.78 24.93 8.79
C ARG A 203 -4.44 23.46 9.11
N LYS A 204 -3.32 22.96 8.61
CA LYS A 204 -2.84 21.58 8.93
C LYS A 204 -2.48 21.48 10.41
N ARG A 205 -1.87 22.55 10.99
CA ARG A 205 -1.58 22.62 12.42
C ARG A 205 -2.85 22.58 13.26
N ASP A 206 -3.88 23.33 12.88
CA ASP A 206 -5.17 23.35 13.56
C ASP A 206 -5.85 21.96 13.51
N VAL A 207 -5.82 21.29 12.37
CA VAL A 207 -6.35 19.92 12.23
C VAL A 207 -5.59 18.95 13.12
N VAL A 208 -4.25 18.98 13.12
CA VAL A 208 -3.41 18.12 13.97
C VAL A 208 -3.67 18.39 15.45
N SER A 209 -3.79 19.66 15.86
CA SER A 209 -4.13 20.05 17.22
C SER A 209 -5.52 19.55 17.63
N THR A 210 -6.51 19.68 16.72
CA THR A 210 -7.87 19.18 16.94
C THR A 210 -7.88 17.66 17.15
N VAL A 211 -7.10 16.93 16.37
CA VAL A 211 -6.96 15.47 16.53
C VAL A 211 -6.36 15.12 17.88
N ALA A 212 -5.26 15.79 18.28
CA ALA A 212 -4.62 15.57 19.58
C ALA A 212 -5.60 15.78 20.73
N THR A 213 -6.30 16.94 20.75
CA THR A 213 -7.29 17.29 21.76
C THR A 213 -8.46 16.29 21.80
N SER A 214 -8.93 15.84 20.63
CA SER A 214 -10.03 14.86 20.56
C SER A 214 -9.63 13.51 21.14
N ILE A 215 -8.41 13.04 20.90
CA ILE A 215 -7.87 11.81 21.49
C ILE A 215 -7.75 11.95 23.01
N GLU A 216 -7.21 13.06 23.49
CA GLU A 216 -7.07 13.33 24.93
C GLU A 216 -8.43 13.43 25.62
N THR A 217 -9.42 14.04 24.99
CA THR A 217 -10.80 14.13 25.50
C THR A 217 -11.44 12.74 25.59
N LEU A 218 -11.28 11.92 24.54
CA LEU A 218 -11.77 10.54 24.53
C LEU A 218 -11.15 9.73 25.68
N LEU A 219 -9.85 9.84 25.87
CA LEU A 219 -9.16 9.13 26.94
C LEU A 219 -9.61 9.60 28.33
N SER A 220 -9.84 10.91 28.51
CA SER A 220 -10.36 11.47 29.76
C SER A 220 -11.77 11.00 30.09
N ALA A 221 -12.57 10.69 29.08
CA ALA A 221 -13.91 10.11 29.29
C ALA A 221 -13.87 8.63 29.70
N GLY A 222 -12.76 7.95 29.45
CA GLY A 222 -12.56 6.52 29.72
C GLY A 222 -12.98 5.61 28.58
N LEU A 223 -12.10 4.68 28.20
CA LEU A 223 -12.34 3.76 27.09
C LEU A 223 -13.50 2.80 27.36
N SER A 224 -13.72 2.40 28.62
CA SER A 224 -14.87 1.55 29.01
C SER A 224 -16.23 2.25 28.85
N HIS A 225 -16.22 3.57 28.72
CA HIS A 225 -17.43 4.37 28.46
C HIS A 225 -17.54 4.80 26.99
N ALA A 226 -16.54 4.52 26.19
CA ALA A 226 -16.51 4.90 24.78
C ALA A 226 -17.51 4.05 23.98
N GLY A 227 -18.42 4.71 23.28
CA GLY A 227 -19.46 4.08 22.47
C GLY A 227 -19.22 4.23 20.97
N PRO A 228 -20.15 3.71 20.14
CA PRO A 228 -20.05 3.80 18.66
C PRO A 228 -19.93 5.23 18.12
N ARG A 229 -20.45 6.22 18.85
CA ARG A 229 -20.33 7.65 18.50
C ARG A 229 -18.88 8.10 18.50
N SER A 230 -18.10 7.69 19.51
CA SER A 230 -16.68 8.04 19.61
C SER A 230 -15.87 7.46 18.43
N ALA A 231 -16.20 6.24 17.98
CA ALA A 231 -15.60 5.66 16.78
C ALA A 231 -15.95 6.46 15.53
N THR A 232 -17.21 6.89 15.38
CA THR A 232 -17.66 7.72 14.25
C THR A 232 -16.97 9.09 14.24
N ASP A 233 -16.72 9.70 15.40
CA ASP A 233 -16.01 10.98 15.51
C ASP A 233 -14.53 10.83 15.07
N LEU A 234 -13.86 9.75 15.45
CA LEU A 234 -12.50 9.44 14.96
C LEU A 234 -12.49 9.21 13.45
N GLU A 235 -13.49 8.55 12.87
CA GLU A 235 -13.60 8.36 11.42
C GLU A 235 -13.78 9.70 10.69
N ARG A 236 -14.58 10.60 11.24
CA ARG A 236 -14.75 11.95 10.69
C ARG A 236 -13.43 12.71 10.70
N LEU A 237 -12.67 12.63 11.79
CA LEU A 237 -11.32 13.21 11.87
C LEU A 237 -10.36 12.57 10.87
N ALA A 238 -10.45 11.25 10.66
CA ALA A 238 -9.66 10.56 9.65
C ALA A 238 -9.97 11.06 8.23
N GLN A 239 -11.22 11.38 7.92
CA GLN A 239 -11.60 11.99 6.64
C GLN A 239 -11.05 13.41 6.49
N VAL A 240 -11.15 14.23 7.54
CA VAL A 240 -10.60 15.60 7.54
C VAL A 240 -9.09 15.58 7.33
N THR A 241 -8.36 14.73 8.06
CA THR A 241 -6.90 14.59 7.91
C THR A 241 -6.50 14.09 6.52
N ARG A 242 -7.33 13.25 5.88
CA ARG A 242 -7.12 12.81 4.50
C ARG A 242 -7.29 13.96 3.51
N LEU A 243 -8.29 14.81 3.69
CA LEU A 243 -8.51 16.00 2.86
C LEU A 243 -7.37 17.02 2.98
N GLU A 244 -6.78 17.12 4.16
CA GLU A 244 -5.61 17.98 4.43
C GLU A 244 -4.28 17.31 4.05
N GLU A 245 -4.30 16.24 3.26
CA GLU A 245 -3.11 15.54 2.76
C GLU A 245 -2.19 14.99 3.87
N LEU A 246 -2.78 14.49 4.96
CA LEU A 246 -2.10 13.79 6.05
C LEU A 246 -2.48 12.30 6.08
N PRO A 247 -2.14 11.53 5.02
CA PRO A 247 -2.67 10.18 4.83
C PRO A 247 -2.21 9.20 5.92
N ARG A 248 -1.05 9.41 6.56
CA ARG A 248 -0.60 8.55 7.66
C ARG A 248 -1.46 8.74 8.90
N LEU A 249 -1.72 9.99 9.28
CA LEU A 249 -2.59 10.29 10.41
C LEU A 249 -4.02 9.77 10.16
N SER A 250 -4.53 9.94 8.94
CA SER A 250 -5.82 9.38 8.53
C SER A 250 -5.89 7.86 8.71
N ARG A 251 -4.85 7.11 8.33
CA ARG A 251 -4.81 5.65 8.52
C ARG A 251 -4.78 5.24 9.99
N LEU A 252 -3.98 5.92 10.82
CA LEU A 252 -3.92 5.65 12.25
C LEU A 252 -5.26 5.92 12.93
N LEU A 253 -5.93 7.02 12.60
CA LEU A 253 -7.27 7.34 13.12
C LEU A 253 -8.32 6.31 12.66
N THR A 254 -8.27 5.87 11.40
CA THR A 254 -9.17 4.83 10.89
C THR A 254 -8.96 3.51 11.63
N SER A 255 -7.71 3.14 11.92
CA SER A 255 -7.38 1.95 12.70
C SER A 255 -7.87 2.06 14.14
N ALA A 256 -7.66 3.19 14.80
CA ALA A 256 -8.15 3.46 16.15
C ALA A 256 -9.68 3.42 16.22
N ALA A 257 -10.36 4.04 15.25
CA ALA A 257 -11.82 4.03 15.16
C ALA A 257 -12.38 2.60 14.99
N GLY A 258 -11.75 1.79 14.14
CA GLY A 258 -12.14 0.39 13.93
C GLY A 258 -12.02 -0.44 15.21
N ARG A 259 -10.90 -0.31 15.94
CA ARG A 259 -10.70 -0.99 17.23
C ARG A 259 -11.67 -0.50 18.29
N LEU A 260 -11.90 0.81 18.36
CA LEU A 260 -12.86 1.36 19.31
C LEU A 260 -14.29 0.88 19.04
N ARG A 261 -14.65 0.70 17.77
CA ARG A 261 -15.96 0.12 17.40
C ARG A 261 -16.03 -1.34 17.81
N ALA A 262 -15.01 -2.15 17.54
CA ALA A 262 -14.95 -3.54 17.94
C ALA A 262 -15.05 -3.68 19.47
N LEU A 263 -14.34 -2.83 20.23
CA LEU A 263 -14.47 -2.79 21.70
C LEU A 263 -15.89 -2.45 22.15
N ALA A 264 -16.54 -1.46 21.51
CA ALA A 264 -17.92 -1.07 21.82
C ALA A 264 -18.95 -2.18 21.46
N GLU A 265 -18.66 -2.99 20.46
CA GLU A 265 -19.44 -4.15 20.03
C GLU A 265 -19.11 -5.41 20.84
N ARG A 266 -18.16 -5.33 21.78
CA ARG A 266 -17.66 -6.42 22.62
C ARG A 266 -17.10 -7.57 21.80
N ASP A 267 -16.31 -7.26 20.79
CA ASP A 267 -15.54 -8.23 20.05
C ASP A 267 -14.38 -8.73 20.92
N ASP A 268 -14.35 -10.04 21.19
CA ASP A 268 -13.35 -10.68 22.06
C ASP A 268 -11.90 -10.53 21.53
N ALA A 269 -11.72 -10.17 20.26
CA ALA A 269 -10.42 -9.94 19.67
C ALA A 269 -9.80 -8.58 20.00
N VAL A 270 -10.53 -7.66 20.65
CA VAL A 270 -10.08 -6.28 20.92
C VAL A 270 -10.35 -5.88 22.37
N ASP A 271 -9.31 -5.54 23.08
CA ASP A 271 -9.35 -5.02 24.45
C ASP A 271 -9.01 -3.51 24.52
N GLU A 272 -9.16 -2.90 25.67
CA GLU A 272 -8.82 -1.51 25.92
C GLU A 272 -7.33 -1.22 25.67
N SER A 273 -6.45 -2.21 25.87
CA SER A 273 -5.02 -2.06 25.62
C SER A 273 -4.73 -1.86 24.14
N ALA A 274 -5.38 -2.62 23.27
CA ALA A 274 -5.26 -2.50 21.82
C ALA A 274 -5.78 -1.14 21.30
N VAL A 275 -6.87 -0.63 21.91
CA VAL A 275 -7.40 0.71 21.59
C VAL A 275 -6.46 1.79 22.07
N LEU A 276 -5.95 1.68 23.32
CA LEU A 276 -5.00 2.64 23.89
C LEU A 276 -3.75 2.76 23.03
N SER A 277 -3.16 1.63 22.61
CA SER A 277 -1.98 1.60 21.72
C SER A 277 -2.26 2.29 20.39
N ALA A 278 -3.42 2.06 19.77
CA ALA A 278 -3.79 2.72 18.52
C ALA A 278 -3.96 4.24 18.67
N LEU A 279 -4.57 4.67 19.78
CA LEU A 279 -4.71 6.10 20.10
C LEU A 279 -3.35 6.74 20.42
N ALA A 280 -2.48 6.05 21.17
CA ALA A 280 -1.14 6.51 21.49
C ALA A 280 -0.29 6.69 20.22
N ALA A 281 -0.40 5.80 19.25
CA ALA A 281 0.28 5.90 17.97
C ALA A 281 -0.19 7.13 17.18
N ALA A 282 -1.51 7.34 17.06
CA ALA A 282 -2.08 8.50 16.37
C ALA A 282 -1.69 9.80 17.06
N TRP A 283 -1.81 9.86 18.38
CA TRP A 283 -1.43 11.02 19.19
C TRP A 283 0.06 11.34 19.08
N SER A 284 0.93 10.34 19.17
CA SER A 284 2.37 10.54 19.02
C SER A 284 2.75 11.13 17.67
N LEU A 285 2.06 10.73 16.59
CA LEU A 285 2.24 11.34 15.28
C LEU A 285 1.81 12.81 15.28
N THR A 286 0.72 13.17 15.97
CA THR A 286 0.32 14.59 16.08
C THR A 286 1.39 15.41 16.80
N GLN A 287 1.99 14.88 17.87
CA GLN A 287 3.07 15.54 18.58
C GLN A 287 4.32 15.72 17.69
N ALA A 288 4.69 14.69 16.94
CA ALA A 288 5.80 14.77 16.01
C ALA A 288 5.55 15.80 14.90
N LEU A 289 4.35 15.86 14.33
CA LEU A 289 3.97 16.82 13.31
C LEU A 289 3.95 18.25 13.86
N THR A 290 3.53 18.46 15.09
CA THR A 290 3.51 19.78 15.76
C THR A 290 4.92 20.28 16.08
N ALA A 291 5.84 19.37 16.41
CA ALA A 291 7.23 19.72 16.74
C ALA A 291 8.08 20.12 15.51
N VAL A 292 7.59 19.91 14.30
CA VAL A 292 8.33 20.24 13.07
C VAL A 292 8.31 21.74 12.84
N THR A 293 9.48 22.36 12.76
CA THR A 293 9.65 23.81 12.52
C THR A 293 9.86 24.16 11.03
N GLY A 294 9.93 23.14 10.14
CA GLY A 294 10.14 23.29 8.70
C GLY A 294 9.17 22.41 7.90
N PRO A 295 9.46 22.11 6.63
CA PRO A 295 8.69 21.14 5.87
C PRO A 295 8.80 19.77 6.57
N PRO A 296 7.66 19.11 6.88
CA PRO A 296 7.69 17.80 7.53
C PRO A 296 8.27 16.75 6.60
N ASP A 297 8.99 15.80 7.20
CA ASP A 297 9.48 14.62 6.49
C ASP A 297 8.31 13.93 5.76
N PRO A 298 8.43 13.65 4.45
CA PRO A 298 7.44 12.88 3.69
C PRO A 298 7.04 11.57 4.37
N ALA A 299 7.94 10.94 5.12
CA ALA A 299 7.64 9.74 5.91
C ALA A 299 6.69 10.02 7.07
N LEU A 300 6.75 11.18 7.73
CA LEU A 300 5.80 11.57 8.78
C LEU A 300 4.40 11.80 8.20
N ILE A 301 4.32 12.45 7.05
CA ILE A 301 3.03 12.66 6.35
C ILE A 301 2.47 11.34 5.83
N GLY A 302 3.35 10.38 5.49
CA GLY A 302 2.97 9.10 4.89
C GLY A 302 2.66 9.23 3.41
N ARG A 303 3.34 10.11 2.68
CA ARG A 303 3.28 10.16 1.21
C ARG A 303 3.73 8.82 0.64
N THR A 304 3.06 8.41 -0.42
CA THR A 304 3.28 7.12 -1.09
C THR A 304 4.14 7.27 -2.35
N ASP A 305 4.93 8.32 -2.44
CA ASP A 305 5.88 8.49 -3.53
C ASP A 305 6.85 7.29 -3.50
N THR A 306 7.02 6.66 -4.65
CA THR A 306 7.89 5.50 -4.75
C THR A 306 9.13 5.87 -5.51
N GLU A 307 10.27 5.43 -5.03
CA GLU A 307 11.55 5.52 -5.72
C GLU A 307 11.93 4.18 -6.37
N THR A 308 12.77 4.22 -7.38
CA THR A 308 13.29 3.00 -7.99
C THR A 308 14.21 2.28 -7.00
N ALA A 309 13.90 1.02 -6.73
CA ALA A 309 14.68 0.18 -5.84
C ALA A 309 15.51 -0.85 -6.63
N ARG A 310 16.73 -1.05 -6.18
CA ARG A 310 17.56 -2.18 -6.63
C ARG A 310 17.47 -3.26 -5.57
N THR A 311 16.92 -4.42 -5.92
CA THR A 311 16.91 -5.61 -5.08
C THR A 311 17.91 -6.64 -5.60
N GLY A 312 18.39 -7.50 -4.72
CA GLY A 312 19.15 -8.70 -5.07
C GLY A 312 18.25 -9.86 -5.44
N LEU A 313 18.74 -11.09 -5.22
CA LEU A 313 17.95 -12.31 -5.28
C LEU A 313 17.09 -12.39 -4.01
N LEU A 314 15.78 -12.42 -4.16
CA LEU A 314 14.82 -12.41 -3.06
C LEU A 314 14.35 -13.84 -2.78
N LEU A 315 14.53 -14.29 -1.55
CA LEU A 315 14.00 -15.54 -1.02
C LEU A 315 12.65 -15.26 -0.35
N PRO A 316 11.52 -15.83 -0.83
CA PRO A 316 10.25 -15.75 -0.11
C PRO A 316 10.34 -16.53 1.20
N LEU A 317 9.87 -15.90 2.30
CA LEU A 317 9.88 -16.50 3.64
C LEU A 317 8.47 -16.73 4.17
N SER A 318 7.54 -15.82 3.89
CA SER A 318 6.13 -15.96 4.29
C SER A 318 5.18 -15.16 3.41
N ALA A 319 3.90 -15.50 3.53
CA ALA A 319 2.80 -14.75 2.94
C ALA A 319 1.60 -14.82 3.89
N THR A 320 1.22 -13.70 4.47
CA THR A 320 0.17 -13.62 5.51
C THR A 320 -1.01 -12.81 5.02
N TRP A 321 -2.21 -13.38 5.07
CA TRP A 321 -3.46 -12.68 4.81
C TRP A 321 -3.91 -11.93 6.05
N TRP A 322 -4.48 -10.77 5.83
CA TRP A 322 -5.03 -9.95 6.90
C TRP A 322 -6.36 -9.32 6.48
N THR A 323 -7.20 -9.09 7.46
CA THR A 323 -8.43 -8.31 7.32
C THR A 323 -8.41 -7.23 8.40
N ALA A 324 -8.55 -5.97 7.98
CA ALA A 324 -8.62 -4.85 8.90
C ALA A 324 -10.07 -4.65 9.40
N PRO A 325 -10.27 -4.04 10.58
CA PRO A 325 -11.60 -3.71 11.10
C PRO A 325 -12.44 -2.83 10.16
N SER A 326 -11.79 -2.08 9.26
CA SER A 326 -12.45 -1.33 8.18
C SER A 326 -13.04 -2.19 7.07
N GLY A 327 -12.91 -3.52 7.13
CA GLY A 327 -13.29 -4.46 6.08
C GLY A 327 -12.29 -4.50 4.91
N SER A 328 -11.24 -3.70 4.94
CA SER A 328 -10.12 -3.81 4.00
C SER A 328 -9.37 -5.11 4.25
N ARG A 329 -8.88 -5.74 3.19
CA ARG A 329 -8.19 -7.01 3.26
C ARG A 329 -6.97 -7.02 2.36
N GLY A 330 -5.97 -7.80 2.71
CA GLY A 330 -4.73 -7.80 1.99
C GLY A 330 -3.83 -8.99 2.26
N LEU A 331 -2.69 -8.92 1.62
CA LEU A 331 -1.60 -9.88 1.74
C LEU A 331 -0.32 -9.12 2.05
N THR A 332 0.41 -9.56 3.04
CA THR A 332 1.79 -9.14 3.32
C THR A 332 2.71 -10.31 3.03
N MET A 333 3.75 -10.06 2.24
CA MET A 333 4.80 -11.06 1.98
C MET A 333 6.10 -10.58 2.59
N ARG A 334 6.81 -11.51 3.24
CA ARG A 334 8.16 -11.33 3.75
C ARG A 334 9.14 -12.03 2.82
N LEU A 335 10.19 -11.33 2.51
CA LEU A 335 11.25 -11.81 1.65
C LEU A 335 12.60 -11.51 2.30
N TRP A 336 13.61 -12.26 1.92
CA TRP A 336 14.98 -12.01 2.31
C TRP A 336 15.82 -11.70 1.07
N ASP A 337 16.49 -10.58 1.06
CA ASP A 337 17.43 -10.22 -0.01
C ASP A 337 18.77 -10.93 0.26
N LEU A 338 19.01 -12.01 -0.46
CA LEU A 338 20.21 -12.85 -0.29
C LEU A 338 21.51 -12.10 -0.63
N ASP A 339 21.44 -11.20 -1.63
CA ASP A 339 22.63 -10.45 -2.07
C ASP A 339 22.97 -9.33 -1.06
N LYS A 340 21.98 -8.80 -0.33
CA LYS A 340 22.15 -7.66 0.59
C LYS A 340 22.07 -8.04 2.06
N GLY A 341 21.70 -9.26 2.39
CA GLY A 341 21.58 -9.74 3.76
C GLY A 341 20.56 -8.95 4.59
N ARG A 342 19.39 -8.62 4.02
CA ARG A 342 18.37 -7.84 4.73
C ARG A 342 16.94 -8.30 4.44
N PRO A 343 16.02 -8.11 5.40
CA PRO A 343 14.61 -8.39 5.16
C PRO A 343 13.98 -7.36 4.23
N GLU A 344 13.09 -7.84 3.37
CA GLU A 344 12.24 -7.04 2.50
C GLU A 344 10.78 -7.40 2.74
N MET A 345 9.89 -6.45 2.52
CA MET A 345 8.45 -6.64 2.73
C MET A 345 7.66 -5.97 1.61
N VAL A 346 6.57 -6.61 1.21
CA VAL A 346 5.56 -5.99 0.35
C VAL A 346 4.18 -6.25 0.90
N THR A 347 3.35 -5.21 0.91
CA THR A 347 1.93 -5.32 1.27
C THR A 347 1.06 -4.84 0.12
N THR A 348 0.12 -5.68 -0.29
CA THR A 348 -0.95 -5.34 -1.23
C THR A 348 -2.30 -5.55 -0.57
N GLY A 349 -3.27 -4.70 -0.88
CA GLY A 349 -4.60 -4.77 -0.26
C GLY A 349 -5.70 -4.21 -1.14
N ARG A 350 -6.93 -4.49 -0.77
CA ARG A 350 -8.15 -4.01 -1.39
C ARG A 350 -9.04 -3.38 -0.33
N ALA A 351 -9.70 -2.29 -0.69
CA ALA A 351 -10.74 -1.71 0.15
C ALA A 351 -11.91 -2.67 0.30
N ALA A 352 -12.72 -2.49 1.34
CA ALA A 352 -13.93 -3.26 1.55
C ALA A 352 -14.81 -3.24 0.29
N GLY A 353 -15.24 -4.41 -0.17
CA GLY A 353 -16.11 -4.56 -1.33
C GLY A 353 -15.46 -4.39 -2.71
N ALA A 354 -14.19 -3.96 -2.80
CA ALA A 354 -13.56 -3.66 -4.08
C ALA A 354 -13.24 -4.89 -4.94
N ASP A 355 -12.98 -6.03 -4.32
CA ASP A 355 -12.69 -7.30 -5.02
C ASP A 355 -13.03 -8.48 -4.12
N ALA A 356 -14.18 -9.10 -4.35
CA ALA A 356 -14.63 -10.22 -3.55
C ALA A 356 -13.73 -11.45 -3.70
N ALA A 357 -13.06 -11.61 -4.83
CA ALA A 357 -12.25 -12.77 -5.17
C ALA A 357 -10.78 -12.68 -4.69
N PHE A 358 -10.36 -11.54 -4.16
CA PHE A 358 -8.96 -11.30 -3.80
C PHE A 358 -8.36 -12.32 -2.81
N HIS A 359 -9.19 -13.05 -2.06
CA HIS A 359 -8.74 -14.07 -1.10
C HIS A 359 -8.94 -15.52 -1.57
N TYR A 360 -9.57 -15.74 -2.71
CA TYR A 360 -10.06 -17.08 -3.02
C TYR A 360 -9.05 -17.99 -3.69
N SER A 361 -7.95 -17.44 -4.21
CA SER A 361 -6.95 -18.26 -4.88
C SER A 361 -5.58 -17.61 -4.88
N GLN A 362 -4.54 -18.36 -4.52
CA GLN A 362 -3.15 -17.93 -4.71
C GLN A 362 -2.83 -17.71 -6.19
N ASP A 363 -3.54 -18.36 -7.10
CA ASP A 363 -3.36 -18.22 -8.54
C ASP A 363 -4.04 -16.96 -9.10
N ALA A 364 -5.18 -16.57 -8.51
CA ALA A 364 -5.93 -15.38 -8.93
C ALA A 364 -5.37 -14.07 -8.33
N THR A 365 -4.64 -14.13 -7.23
CA THR A 365 -4.06 -12.94 -6.60
C THR A 365 -2.78 -12.56 -7.30
N LEU A 366 -2.78 -11.39 -7.93
CA LEU A 366 -1.64 -10.88 -8.68
C LEU A 366 -0.87 -9.83 -7.86
N LEU A 367 0.45 -10.04 -7.81
CA LEU A 367 1.43 -9.10 -7.30
C LEU A 367 2.60 -9.06 -8.30
N TRP A 368 3.04 -7.86 -8.69
CA TRP A 368 4.13 -7.68 -9.65
C TRP A 368 3.91 -8.40 -11.00
N GLY A 369 2.66 -8.45 -11.44
CA GLY A 369 2.27 -9.08 -12.71
C GLY A 369 2.23 -10.61 -12.70
N THR A 370 2.36 -11.25 -11.53
CA THR A 370 2.33 -12.71 -11.41
C THR A 370 1.47 -13.16 -10.22
N SER A 371 1.16 -14.47 -10.15
CA SER A 371 0.40 -15.03 -9.04
C SER A 371 1.26 -15.18 -7.78
N VAL A 372 0.61 -15.15 -6.62
CA VAL A 372 1.27 -15.40 -5.32
C VAL A 372 1.91 -16.78 -5.29
N ARG A 373 1.25 -17.80 -5.83
CA ARG A 373 1.82 -19.16 -5.98
C ARG A 373 3.14 -19.13 -6.74
N ASN A 374 3.19 -18.38 -7.84
CA ASN A 374 4.42 -18.29 -8.62
C ASN A 374 5.52 -17.55 -7.83
N ILE A 375 5.19 -16.55 -7.02
CA ILE A 375 6.18 -15.89 -6.16
C ILE A 375 6.74 -16.86 -5.13
N LEU A 376 5.89 -17.66 -4.49
CA LEU A 376 6.26 -18.61 -3.44
C LEU A 376 6.96 -19.88 -3.96
N SER A 377 7.06 -20.08 -5.27
CA SER A 377 7.65 -21.31 -5.83
C SER A 377 9.19 -21.36 -5.79
N GLY A 378 9.86 -20.30 -5.33
CA GLY A 378 11.33 -20.26 -5.20
C GLY A 378 11.88 -18.84 -5.19
N PRO A 379 13.19 -18.68 -5.03
CA PRO A 379 13.86 -17.38 -5.12
C PRO A 379 13.56 -16.65 -6.43
N LEU A 380 13.58 -15.34 -6.41
CA LEU A 380 13.18 -14.49 -7.55
C LEU A 380 13.96 -13.17 -7.60
N ARG A 381 14.00 -12.55 -8.78
CA ARG A 381 14.48 -11.17 -8.96
C ARG A 381 13.34 -10.27 -9.40
N LEU A 382 13.44 -9.00 -9.02
CA LEU A 382 12.49 -7.98 -9.44
C LEU A 382 13.15 -7.05 -10.47
N THR A 383 12.46 -6.83 -11.58
CA THR A 383 12.80 -5.80 -12.55
C THR A 383 11.86 -4.61 -12.37
N GLY A 384 12.41 -3.39 -12.35
CA GLY A 384 11.62 -2.17 -12.12
C GLY A 384 11.03 -2.07 -10.71
N ALA A 385 11.68 -2.68 -9.72
CA ALA A 385 11.23 -2.61 -8.33
C ALA A 385 11.10 -1.17 -7.85
N GLN A 386 10.06 -0.91 -7.08
CA GLN A 386 9.78 0.38 -6.46
C GLN A 386 9.76 0.23 -4.95
N ARG A 387 10.28 1.24 -4.24
CA ARG A 387 10.31 1.29 -2.76
C ARG A 387 9.48 2.47 -2.27
N ARG A 388 8.70 2.25 -1.24
CA ARG A 388 7.98 3.30 -0.53
C ARG A 388 8.88 4.02 0.47
N PRO A 389 8.52 5.24 0.92
CA PRO A 389 9.27 5.95 1.95
C PRO A 389 9.39 5.19 3.28
N ASP A 390 8.45 4.28 3.54
CA ASP A 390 8.48 3.37 4.70
C ASP A 390 9.48 2.22 4.55
N GLY A 391 10.27 2.20 3.50
CA GLY A 391 11.25 1.17 3.21
C GLY A 391 10.67 -0.12 2.63
N SER A 392 9.35 -0.29 2.57
CA SER A 392 8.72 -1.47 1.97
C SER A 392 8.74 -1.43 0.44
N LEU A 393 8.71 -2.60 -0.19
CA LEU A 393 8.52 -2.70 -1.63
C LEU A 393 7.08 -2.34 -2.02
N ALA A 394 6.92 -1.62 -3.11
CA ALA A 394 5.60 -1.25 -3.60
C ALA A 394 4.99 -2.37 -4.48
N PRO A 395 3.68 -2.66 -4.38
CA PRO A 395 2.97 -3.56 -5.27
C PRO A 395 2.70 -2.87 -6.62
N SER A 396 3.75 -2.39 -7.27
CA SER A 396 3.68 -1.58 -8.49
C SER A 396 3.48 -2.43 -9.74
N ASN A 397 2.64 -1.99 -10.66
CA ASN A 397 2.50 -2.60 -11.99
C ASN A 397 3.74 -2.40 -12.90
N ARG A 398 4.68 -1.55 -12.49
CA ARG A 398 5.98 -1.36 -13.17
C ARG A 398 6.99 -2.42 -12.77
N THR A 399 6.73 -3.14 -11.69
CA THR A 399 7.58 -4.21 -11.18
C THR A 399 7.15 -5.52 -11.77
N SER A 400 8.08 -6.31 -12.26
CA SER A 400 7.85 -7.67 -12.74
C SER A 400 8.79 -8.67 -12.08
N VAL A 401 8.31 -9.89 -11.92
CA VAL A 401 9.09 -11.01 -11.39
C VAL A 401 9.85 -11.67 -12.52
N THR A 402 11.12 -11.92 -12.31
CA THR A 402 11.97 -12.69 -13.23
C THR A 402 12.65 -13.84 -12.49
N ARG A 403 12.81 -14.97 -13.16
CA ARG A 403 13.62 -16.12 -12.72
C ARG A 403 14.48 -16.58 -13.88
N ARG A 404 15.73 -16.85 -13.59
CA ARG A 404 16.65 -17.45 -14.55
C ARG A 404 16.84 -18.91 -14.20
N SER A 405 16.99 -19.77 -15.19
CA SER A 405 17.23 -21.21 -14.99
C SER A 405 18.52 -21.51 -14.23
N THR A 406 19.45 -20.56 -14.17
CA THR A 406 20.71 -20.63 -13.43
C THR A 406 20.62 -20.15 -12.00
N GLU A 407 19.47 -19.65 -11.55
CA GLU A 407 19.30 -19.20 -10.17
C GLU A 407 19.02 -20.40 -9.26
N PRO A 408 19.47 -20.31 -7.97
CA PRO A 408 19.30 -21.39 -7.01
C PRO A 408 17.81 -21.61 -6.71
N GLY A 409 17.42 -22.88 -6.48
CA GLY A 409 16.15 -23.25 -5.87
C GLY A 409 16.18 -23.12 -4.36
N TYR A 410 15.12 -23.52 -3.67
CA TYR A 410 15.11 -23.55 -2.19
C TYR A 410 16.17 -24.53 -1.64
N ASP A 411 16.42 -25.64 -2.33
CA ASP A 411 17.40 -26.66 -1.92
C ASP A 411 18.84 -26.16 -1.92
N ASP A 412 19.12 -25.13 -2.71
CA ASP A 412 20.46 -24.56 -2.87
C ASP A 412 20.71 -23.39 -1.88
N ILE A 413 19.72 -23.02 -1.06
CA ILE A 413 19.82 -21.90 -0.13
C ILE A 413 20.23 -22.40 1.25
N ASP A 414 21.26 -21.76 1.79
CA ASP A 414 21.67 -21.94 3.18
C ASP A 414 20.69 -21.21 4.14
N LEU A 415 19.63 -21.93 4.56
CA LEU A 415 18.65 -21.40 5.49
C LEU A 415 19.22 -21.15 6.89
N GLU A 416 20.29 -21.81 7.29
CA GLU A 416 20.98 -21.57 8.56
C GLU A 416 21.61 -20.17 8.58
N ALA A 417 22.34 -19.83 7.52
CA ALA A 417 22.90 -18.49 7.35
C ALA A 417 21.80 -17.40 7.31
N VAL A 418 20.64 -17.69 6.70
CA VAL A 418 19.49 -16.78 6.69
C VAL A 418 18.92 -16.62 8.10
N ALA A 419 18.74 -17.71 8.85
CA ALA A 419 18.25 -17.68 10.21
C ALA A 419 19.16 -16.84 11.14
N ASP A 420 20.45 -17.07 11.08
CA ASP A 420 21.45 -16.32 11.81
C ASP A 420 21.44 -14.82 11.50
N HIS A 421 21.29 -14.45 10.23
CA HIS A 421 21.19 -13.07 9.82
C HIS A 421 19.90 -12.41 10.31
N LEU A 422 18.76 -13.09 10.18
CA LEU A 422 17.47 -12.62 10.70
C LEU A 422 17.53 -12.41 12.22
N GLN A 423 18.21 -13.28 12.95
CA GLN A 423 18.37 -13.16 14.38
C GLN A 423 19.18 -11.90 14.76
N ARG A 424 20.23 -11.58 14.00
CA ARG A 424 21.08 -10.40 14.22
C ARG A 424 20.45 -9.09 13.75
N THR A 425 19.80 -9.08 12.61
CA THR A 425 19.25 -7.87 11.97
C THR A 425 17.81 -7.56 12.35
N GLY A 426 17.11 -8.48 12.83
CA GLY A 426 15.84 -8.60 13.60
C GLY A 426 14.69 -7.65 13.36
N THR A 427 14.84 -6.58 12.65
CA THR A 427 13.74 -5.65 12.39
C THR A 427 13.69 -5.31 10.91
N GLY A 428 12.50 -5.48 10.32
CA GLY A 428 12.20 -4.94 9.01
C GLY A 428 12.37 -3.41 8.97
N PRO A 429 12.11 -2.78 7.83
CA PRO A 429 12.39 -1.37 7.61
C PRO A 429 11.90 -0.50 8.77
N GLU A 430 12.72 0.47 9.16
CA GLU A 430 12.54 1.44 10.27
C GLU A 430 11.22 2.24 10.24
N ALA A 431 10.40 1.98 9.28
CA ALA A 431 9.24 2.76 8.89
C ALA A 431 8.07 2.78 9.88
N ALA A 432 8.10 1.92 10.89
CA ALA A 432 6.97 1.78 11.81
C ALA A 432 7.08 2.65 13.06
N ARG A 433 7.62 3.88 12.97
CA ARG A 433 7.76 4.75 14.15
C ARG A 433 6.44 5.04 14.87
N PHE A 434 5.31 5.00 14.18
CA PHE A 434 3.98 5.33 14.72
C PHE A 434 2.91 4.29 14.40
N GLU A 435 3.22 3.26 13.64
CA GLU A 435 2.32 2.15 13.33
C GLU A 435 2.57 1.02 14.35
N ALA A 436 1.60 0.11 14.46
CA ALA A 436 1.82 -1.07 15.29
C ALA A 436 3.15 -1.73 14.90
N PRO A 437 3.97 -2.13 15.88
CA PRO A 437 5.25 -2.74 15.61
C PRO A 437 5.03 -3.92 14.67
N VAL A 438 5.81 -3.94 13.60
CA VAL A 438 5.83 -5.09 12.70
C VAL A 438 6.43 -6.25 13.49
N PRO A 439 5.72 -7.38 13.65
CA PRO A 439 6.24 -8.52 14.38
C PRO A 439 7.63 -8.92 13.85
N ARG A 440 8.54 -9.23 14.76
CA ARG A 440 9.88 -9.67 14.41
C ARG A 440 9.79 -10.95 13.59
N LEU A 441 10.45 -10.95 12.44
CA LEU A 441 10.56 -12.13 11.60
C LEU A 441 11.72 -13.00 12.11
N ARG A 442 11.46 -14.27 12.37
CA ARG A 442 12.47 -15.27 12.72
C ARG A 442 12.33 -16.48 11.80
N LEU A 443 13.41 -17.16 11.57
CA LEU A 443 13.42 -18.46 10.89
C LEU A 443 13.98 -19.49 11.90
N ILE A 444 13.13 -20.43 12.30
CA ILE A 444 13.50 -21.50 13.24
C ILE A 444 13.81 -22.75 12.41
N LEU A 445 15.03 -23.21 12.45
CA LEU A 445 15.43 -24.49 11.89
C LEU A 445 14.93 -25.60 12.83
N VAL A 446 14.12 -26.50 12.31
CA VAL A 446 13.45 -27.53 13.13
C VAL A 446 14.33 -28.77 13.22
N ALA A 447 14.58 -29.25 14.44
CA ALA A 447 15.27 -30.51 14.65
C ALA A 447 14.47 -31.70 14.06
N GLN A 448 15.13 -32.79 13.77
CA GLN A 448 14.45 -34.03 13.39
C GLN A 448 13.48 -34.39 14.53
N ASP A 449 12.22 -34.67 14.19
CA ASP A 449 11.13 -34.89 15.16
C ASP A 449 10.91 -33.74 16.16
N GLY A 450 11.31 -32.51 15.77
CA GLY A 450 11.25 -31.33 16.61
C GLY A 450 9.86 -30.73 16.81
N LEU A 451 8.81 -31.26 16.16
CA LEU A 451 7.44 -30.83 16.37
C LEU A 451 6.80 -31.60 17.53
N GLY A 452 6.40 -30.89 18.57
CA GLY A 452 5.67 -31.48 19.68
C GLY A 452 4.15 -31.59 19.41
N PRO A 453 3.40 -32.25 20.30
CA PRO A 453 1.96 -32.36 20.19
C PRO A 453 1.29 -30.99 20.36
N ILE A 454 0.29 -30.71 19.53
CA ILE A 454 -0.53 -29.49 19.66
C ILE A 454 -1.38 -29.58 20.91
N SER A 455 -1.36 -28.55 21.74
CA SER A 455 -2.23 -28.34 22.89
C SER A 455 -3.13 -27.13 22.69
N ILE A 456 -4.15 -26.98 23.54
CA ILE A 456 -5.08 -25.84 23.49
C ILE A 456 -4.91 -25.04 24.77
N ASP A 457 -4.66 -23.75 24.65
CA ASP A 457 -4.83 -22.78 25.71
C ASP A 457 -6.32 -22.35 25.72
N GLU A 458 -7.08 -22.90 26.64
CA GLU A 458 -8.52 -22.64 26.75
C GLU A 458 -8.81 -21.22 27.24
N VAL A 459 -7.87 -20.59 27.95
CA VAL A 459 -8.03 -19.23 28.49
C VAL A 459 -7.88 -18.19 27.38
N HIS A 460 -6.85 -18.33 26.56
CA HIS A 460 -6.56 -17.38 25.47
C HIS A 460 -7.12 -17.84 24.11
N GLN A 461 -7.79 -19.01 24.07
CA GLN A 461 -8.34 -19.59 22.83
C GLN A 461 -7.31 -19.74 21.72
N HIS A 462 -6.11 -20.21 22.06
CA HIS A 462 -5.02 -20.46 21.12
C HIS A 462 -4.66 -21.95 21.08
N TYR A 463 -4.23 -22.42 19.90
CA TYR A 463 -3.47 -23.65 19.79
C TYR A 463 -2.00 -23.35 20.03
N LEU A 464 -1.34 -24.20 20.80
CA LEU A 464 0.08 -24.10 21.12
C LEU A 464 0.82 -25.26 20.46
N LEU A 465 1.83 -24.93 19.66
CA LEU A 465 2.71 -25.89 19.00
C LEU A 465 4.13 -25.76 19.58
N PRO A 466 4.60 -26.73 20.39
CA PRO A 466 5.98 -26.79 20.79
C PRO A 466 6.87 -27.15 19.60
N VAL A 467 7.95 -26.39 19.41
CA VAL A 467 8.94 -26.62 18.36
C VAL A 467 10.33 -26.65 18.97
N THR A 468 11.09 -27.70 18.71
CA THR A 468 12.49 -27.81 19.11
C THR A 468 13.36 -27.48 17.89
N SER A 469 14.21 -26.47 18.01
CA SER A 469 15.14 -26.09 16.95
C SER A 469 16.40 -26.97 16.94
N THR A 470 17.16 -26.89 15.86
CA THR A 470 18.40 -27.67 15.67
C THR A 470 19.46 -27.39 16.72
N ASP A 471 19.47 -26.20 17.32
CA ASP A 471 20.33 -25.82 18.45
C ASP A 471 19.82 -26.30 19.82
N GLY A 472 18.69 -27.04 19.84
CA GLY A 472 18.08 -27.58 21.05
C GLY A 472 17.18 -26.61 21.82
N CYS A 473 16.99 -25.37 21.33
CA CYS A 473 16.07 -24.42 21.95
C CYS A 473 14.62 -24.83 21.73
N ARG A 474 13.79 -24.62 22.75
CA ARG A 474 12.35 -24.86 22.67
C ARG A 474 11.60 -23.56 22.40
N HIS A 475 10.74 -23.60 21.41
CA HIS A 475 9.86 -22.49 21.04
C HIS A 475 8.41 -22.93 21.20
N LEU A 476 7.56 -22.05 21.70
CA LEU A 476 6.13 -22.27 21.77
C LEU A 476 5.45 -21.36 20.77
N LEU A 477 4.89 -21.92 19.70
CA LEU A 477 4.21 -21.14 18.66
C LEU A 477 2.71 -21.10 18.96
N CYS A 478 2.12 -19.91 18.82
CA CYS A 478 0.72 -19.65 19.07
C CYS A 478 -0.05 -19.56 17.74
N MET A 479 -1.21 -20.19 17.65
CA MET A 479 -2.08 -20.16 16.49
C MET A 479 -3.52 -19.88 16.95
N GLU A 480 -4.23 -18.99 16.27
CA GLU A 480 -5.62 -18.70 16.62
C GLU A 480 -6.54 -19.90 16.32
N VAL A 481 -7.54 -20.09 17.18
CA VAL A 481 -8.58 -21.09 16.92
C VAL A 481 -9.37 -20.67 15.66
N GLY A 482 -9.36 -21.56 14.65
CA GLY A 482 -9.94 -21.25 13.35
C GLY A 482 -9.07 -20.35 12.46
N GLY A 483 -7.87 -20.00 12.91
CA GLY A 483 -6.88 -19.27 12.12
C GLY A 483 -6.32 -20.12 10.96
N TRP A 484 -5.80 -19.45 9.95
CA TRP A 484 -5.19 -20.09 8.78
C TRP A 484 -3.85 -20.77 9.13
N GLU A 485 -3.16 -20.31 10.20
CA GLU A 485 -1.93 -20.91 10.71
C GLU A 485 -2.17 -22.38 11.11
N MET A 486 -3.27 -22.62 11.83
CA MET A 486 -3.63 -23.98 12.22
C MET A 486 -3.94 -24.87 11.02
N GLN A 487 -4.55 -24.32 9.95
CA GLN A 487 -4.79 -25.08 8.73
C GLN A 487 -3.47 -25.46 8.05
N MET A 488 -2.53 -24.52 7.94
CA MET A 488 -1.21 -24.78 7.35
C MET A 488 -0.47 -25.89 8.13
N VAL A 489 -0.45 -25.81 9.46
CA VAL A 489 0.19 -26.82 10.32
C VAL A 489 -0.54 -28.15 10.22
N SER A 490 -1.87 -28.15 10.20
CA SER A 490 -2.66 -29.38 10.00
C SER A 490 -2.38 -30.05 8.67
N ASP A 491 -2.22 -29.29 7.60
CA ASP A 491 -1.87 -29.83 6.28
C ASP A 491 -0.48 -30.51 6.31
N VAL A 492 0.49 -29.90 7.00
CA VAL A 492 1.82 -30.48 7.19
C VAL A 492 1.75 -31.80 7.95
N LEU A 493 1.07 -31.80 9.09
CA LEU A 493 0.94 -32.99 9.96
C LEU A 493 0.12 -34.10 9.31
N SER A 494 -0.96 -33.75 8.60
CA SER A 494 -1.82 -34.76 7.94
C SER A 494 -1.16 -35.47 6.74
N ARG A 495 -0.18 -34.79 6.11
CA ARG A 495 0.60 -35.32 4.98
C ARG A 495 1.92 -35.96 5.43
N ASP A 496 2.20 -35.94 6.72
CA ASP A 496 3.47 -36.45 7.30
C ASP A 496 4.71 -35.85 6.60
N LEU A 497 4.68 -34.52 6.37
CA LEU A 497 5.76 -33.81 5.69
C LEU A 497 6.89 -33.53 6.67
N GLN A 498 8.12 -33.78 6.25
CA GLN A 498 9.30 -33.41 7.04
C GLN A 498 9.46 -31.87 7.06
N VAL A 499 9.30 -31.27 8.24
CA VAL A 499 9.54 -29.85 8.44
C VAL A 499 11.03 -29.59 8.59
N HIS A 500 11.53 -28.66 7.78
CA HIS A 500 12.93 -28.25 7.80
C HIS A 500 13.14 -26.92 8.54
N ALA A 501 12.25 -25.96 8.30
CA ALA A 501 12.27 -24.67 8.99
C ALA A 501 10.86 -24.07 9.08
N ILE A 502 10.66 -23.21 10.07
CA ILE A 502 9.41 -22.45 10.25
C ILE A 502 9.73 -20.96 10.30
N THR A 503 9.10 -20.19 9.43
CA THR A 503 9.10 -18.73 9.54
C THR A 503 8.08 -18.29 10.57
N VAL A 504 8.49 -17.47 11.51
CA VAL A 504 7.67 -17.00 12.62
C VAL A 504 7.63 -15.48 12.65
N GLU A 505 6.44 -14.91 12.73
CA GLU A 505 6.21 -13.49 12.96
C GLU A 505 5.70 -13.27 14.39
N GLY A 506 6.58 -12.73 15.27
CA GLY A 506 6.32 -12.74 16.70
C GLY A 506 6.41 -14.15 17.28
N ASP A 507 5.27 -14.72 17.65
CA ASP A 507 5.09 -16.10 18.11
C ASP A 507 4.22 -16.96 17.19
N ARG A 508 3.82 -16.41 16.01
CA ARG A 508 2.91 -17.06 15.06
C ARG A 508 3.67 -17.63 13.86
N PRO A 509 3.41 -18.88 13.46
CA PRO A 509 3.99 -19.45 12.26
C PRO A 509 3.38 -18.77 11.02
N SER A 510 4.23 -18.28 10.11
CA SER A 510 3.81 -17.55 8.90
C SER A 510 4.27 -18.20 7.59
N GLY A 511 5.11 -19.23 7.68
CA GLY A 511 5.56 -20.06 6.56
C GLY A 511 6.24 -21.30 7.09
N VAL A 512 6.14 -22.41 6.38
CA VAL A 512 6.78 -23.68 6.73
C VAL A 512 7.55 -24.21 5.54
N PHE A 513 8.84 -24.39 5.70
CA PHE A 513 9.68 -25.07 4.73
C PHE A 513 9.59 -26.57 4.97
N VAL A 514 9.06 -27.29 4.00
CA VAL A 514 8.86 -28.72 4.06
C VAL A 514 9.65 -29.44 2.96
N ARG A 515 10.15 -30.61 3.27
CA ARG A 515 10.79 -31.49 2.30
C ARG A 515 9.80 -32.55 1.83
N GLU A 516 9.53 -32.55 0.54
CA GLU A 516 8.66 -33.52 -0.13
C GLU A 516 9.41 -34.09 -1.34
N HIS A 517 9.57 -35.42 -1.38
CA HIS A 517 10.31 -36.09 -2.46
C HIS A 517 11.71 -35.49 -2.73
N ASP A 518 12.47 -35.27 -1.67
CA ASP A 518 13.83 -34.65 -1.68
C ASP A 518 13.89 -33.21 -2.19
N ARG A 519 12.74 -32.53 -2.33
CA ARG A 519 12.68 -31.11 -2.72
C ARG A 519 12.16 -30.26 -1.58
N LEU A 520 12.86 -29.18 -1.31
CA LEU A 520 12.41 -28.18 -0.35
C LEU A 520 11.38 -27.25 -1.00
N SER A 521 10.28 -27.03 -0.30
CA SER A 521 9.21 -26.13 -0.73
C SER A 521 8.70 -25.29 0.42
N LEU A 522 8.17 -24.12 0.12
CA LEU A 522 7.58 -23.21 1.10
C LEU A 522 6.06 -23.34 1.08
N LEU A 523 5.48 -23.79 2.18
CA LEU A 523 4.06 -23.66 2.47
C LEU A 523 3.87 -22.33 3.23
N ALA A 524 3.21 -21.39 2.62
CA ALA A 524 2.86 -20.13 3.25
C ALA A 524 1.34 -20.05 3.37
N ALA A 525 0.87 -19.08 4.16
CA ALA A 525 -0.52 -18.87 4.48
C ALA A 525 -1.49 -19.35 3.41
N THR A 526 -2.27 -20.34 3.77
CA THR A 526 -3.40 -20.79 2.96
C THR A 526 -4.53 -19.80 3.09
N PHE A 527 -5.34 -19.68 2.05
CA PHE A 527 -6.53 -18.84 2.07
C PHE A 527 -7.51 -19.40 3.10
N PRO A 528 -8.20 -18.54 3.87
CA PRO A 528 -9.28 -19.03 4.73
C PRO A 528 -10.27 -19.82 3.86
N PRO A 529 -10.79 -20.96 4.34
CA PRO A 529 -11.76 -21.75 3.58
C PRO A 529 -12.93 -20.84 3.22
N SER A 530 -13.29 -20.82 1.95
CA SER A 530 -14.47 -20.09 1.51
C SER A 530 -15.68 -20.59 2.29
N ARG A 531 -16.37 -19.71 3.03
CA ARG A 531 -17.60 -20.02 3.77
C ARG A 531 -18.76 -20.56 2.89
N GLY A 532 -18.47 -21.08 1.71
CA GLY A 532 -19.40 -21.51 0.68
C GLY A 532 -19.40 -22.99 0.30
N SER A 533 -18.44 -23.79 0.75
CA SER A 533 -18.50 -25.25 0.51
C SER A 533 -18.83 -26.00 1.80
N SER A 534 -20.04 -25.81 2.31
CA SER A 534 -20.62 -26.73 3.26
C SER A 534 -21.00 -28.06 2.57
N GLY A 535 -20.02 -28.72 1.99
CA GLY A 535 -20.07 -30.15 1.83
C GLY A 535 -20.10 -30.72 3.24
N ARG A 536 -21.19 -31.42 3.58
CA ARG A 536 -21.39 -32.17 4.82
C ARG A 536 -20.31 -33.25 4.99
N GLY A 537 -19.05 -32.84 5.16
CA GLY A 537 -18.01 -33.67 5.72
C GLY A 537 -18.05 -33.45 7.23
N ARG A 538 -18.50 -34.41 7.99
CA ARG A 538 -18.28 -34.49 9.44
C ARG A 538 -16.82 -34.14 9.68
N PRO A 539 -16.49 -33.21 10.62
CA PRO A 539 -15.13 -33.01 11.01
C PRO A 539 -14.55 -34.36 11.42
N ARG A 540 -13.52 -34.84 10.69
CA ARG A 540 -12.69 -35.93 11.18
C ARG A 540 -12.19 -35.46 12.53
N ARG A 541 -12.44 -36.27 13.57
CA ARG A 541 -11.85 -36.05 14.90
C ARG A 541 -10.37 -35.79 14.69
N GLY A 542 -9.96 -34.57 15.01
CA GLY A 542 -8.54 -34.25 15.15
C GLY A 542 -7.92 -35.19 16.21
N PRO A 543 -6.60 -35.33 16.21
CA PRO A 543 -5.92 -36.12 17.21
C PRO A 543 -6.45 -35.73 18.58
N GLU A 544 -6.79 -36.72 19.42
CA GLU A 544 -7.33 -36.52 20.77
C GLU A 544 -6.38 -35.54 21.48
N ALA A 545 -6.91 -34.35 21.76
CA ALA A 545 -6.20 -33.36 22.55
C ALA A 545 -5.94 -33.98 23.92
N GLY A 546 -4.71 -34.38 24.17
CA GLY A 546 -4.28 -34.78 25.50
C GLY A 546 -4.62 -33.62 26.43
N ARG A 547 -5.29 -33.90 27.55
CA ARG A 547 -5.49 -32.92 28.61
C ARG A 547 -4.15 -32.32 28.92
N ALA A 548 -4.02 -31.01 28.66
CA ALA A 548 -2.88 -30.26 29.05
C ALA A 548 -2.64 -30.47 30.56
N GLN A 549 -1.56 -31.15 30.95
CA GLN A 549 -0.92 -30.82 32.19
C GLN A 549 -0.66 -29.31 32.11
N GLU A 550 -1.10 -28.59 33.14
CA GLU A 550 -0.82 -27.17 33.29
C GLU A 550 0.60 -26.95 32.86
N ALA A 551 0.77 -26.35 31.68
CA ALA A 551 2.06 -25.95 31.22
C ALA A 551 2.47 -24.86 32.21
N GLU A 552 3.28 -25.23 33.19
CA GLU A 552 4.08 -24.28 33.94
C GLU A 552 4.74 -23.44 32.87
N THR A 553 4.15 -22.27 32.59
CA THR A 553 4.76 -21.24 31.77
C THR A 553 6.10 -20.98 32.42
N ASN A 554 7.15 -21.47 31.79
CA ASN A 554 8.51 -21.29 32.29
C ASN A 554 8.70 -19.81 32.61
N GLU A 555 8.68 -19.47 33.91
CA GLU A 555 9.04 -18.14 34.41
C GLU A 555 10.45 -17.72 33.94
N GLU A 556 11.26 -18.69 33.53
CA GLU A 556 12.62 -18.51 33.04
C GLU A 556 12.71 -17.83 31.64
N ASP A 557 11.65 -17.88 30.84
CA ASP A 557 11.64 -17.26 29.49
C ASP A 557 11.13 -15.81 29.49
N ARG A 558 10.66 -15.29 30.62
CA ARG A 558 10.22 -13.89 30.74
C ARG A 558 11.43 -13.00 31.04
N THR A 559 11.98 -12.39 30.00
CA THR A 559 13.02 -11.37 30.23
C THR A 559 12.48 -10.30 31.19
N PRO A 560 13.33 -9.73 32.09
CA PRO A 560 12.91 -8.68 33.03
C PRO A 560 12.23 -7.50 32.36
N ILE A 561 12.53 -7.24 31.09
CA ILE A 561 11.92 -6.18 30.29
C ILE A 561 10.50 -6.56 29.89
N ARG A 562 10.21 -7.80 29.48
CA ARG A 562 8.85 -8.24 29.11
C ARG A 562 7.89 -8.17 30.29
N VAL A 563 8.35 -8.58 31.49
CA VAL A 563 7.56 -8.45 32.72
C VAL A 563 7.27 -6.98 33.00
N LEU A 564 8.27 -6.11 32.87
CA LEU A 564 8.10 -4.66 33.08
C LEU A 564 7.08 -4.08 32.08
N VAL A 565 7.21 -4.40 30.80
CA VAL A 565 6.30 -3.95 29.73
C VAL A 565 4.86 -4.39 30.01
N HIS A 566 4.66 -5.66 30.34
CA HIS A 566 3.34 -6.22 30.65
C HIS A 566 2.66 -5.49 31.82
N ASP A 567 3.35 -5.34 32.93
CA ASP A 567 2.82 -4.70 34.14
C ASP A 567 2.51 -3.21 33.90
N VAL A 568 3.40 -2.51 33.20
CA VAL A 568 3.18 -1.09 32.87
C VAL A 568 1.99 -0.95 31.93
N ARG A 569 1.89 -1.79 30.89
CA ARG A 569 0.75 -1.78 29.97
C ARG A 569 -0.55 -1.98 30.71
N GLY A 570 -0.64 -2.97 31.60
CA GLY A 570 -1.83 -3.20 32.44
C GLY A 570 -2.21 -1.98 33.29
N ALA A 571 -1.22 -1.33 33.91
CA ALA A 571 -1.47 -0.13 34.72
C ALA A 571 -1.96 1.06 33.87
N LEU A 572 -1.37 1.29 32.69
CA LEU A 572 -1.80 2.36 31.78
C LEU A 572 -3.19 2.07 31.20
N THR A 573 -3.49 0.81 30.88
CA THR A 573 -4.82 0.37 30.40
C THR A 573 -5.89 0.62 31.45
N ALA A 574 -5.61 0.34 32.73
CA ALA A 574 -6.54 0.60 33.82
C ALA A 574 -6.89 2.09 33.98
N LEU A 575 -5.90 2.98 33.80
CA LEU A 575 -6.12 4.43 33.78
C LEU A 575 -6.97 4.85 32.56
N ALA A 576 -6.64 4.32 31.40
CA ALA A 576 -7.34 4.60 30.16
C ALA A 576 -8.79 4.11 30.18
N ALA A 577 -9.03 2.91 30.69
CA ALA A 577 -10.35 2.30 30.80
C ALA A 577 -11.29 3.14 31.68
N SER A 578 -10.80 3.59 32.84
CA SER A 578 -11.59 4.37 33.79
C SER A 578 -11.71 5.86 33.46
N GLY A 579 -10.85 6.39 32.58
CA GLY A 579 -10.72 7.84 32.36
C GLY A 579 -10.08 8.60 33.51
N THR A 580 -9.66 7.90 34.57
CA THR A 580 -9.04 8.51 35.76
C THR A 580 -7.54 8.64 35.53
N MET A 581 -7.10 9.80 35.07
CA MET A 581 -5.69 10.01 34.72
C MET A 581 -4.75 10.00 35.94
N ARG A 582 -5.26 10.28 37.14
CA ARG A 582 -4.47 10.27 38.37
C ARG A 582 -4.37 8.85 38.94
N PRO A 583 -3.16 8.27 38.98
CA PRO A 583 -3.01 6.93 39.54
C PRO A 583 -3.36 6.91 41.03
N THR A 584 -4.16 5.94 41.46
CA THR A 584 -4.53 5.71 42.86
C THR A 584 -4.34 4.24 43.24
N GLY A 585 -4.29 3.96 44.56
CA GLY A 585 -4.26 2.59 45.07
C GLY A 585 -3.16 1.71 44.45
N MET A 586 -3.54 0.54 43.94
CA MET A 586 -2.64 -0.44 43.35
C MET A 586 -1.94 0.10 42.11
N VAL A 587 -2.65 0.82 41.24
CA VAL A 587 -2.07 1.38 40.00
C VAL A 587 -0.92 2.35 40.32
N ALA A 588 -1.10 3.22 41.32
CA ALA A 588 -0.05 4.13 41.78
C ALA A 588 1.16 3.37 42.37
N HIS A 589 0.91 2.26 43.09
CA HIS A 589 1.97 1.43 43.61
C HIS A 589 2.77 0.75 42.49
N VAL A 590 2.07 0.15 41.54
CA VAL A 590 2.70 -0.50 40.37
C VAL A 590 3.56 0.50 39.62
N LEU A 591 3.02 1.65 39.23
CA LEU A 591 3.76 2.66 38.46
C LEU A 591 5.03 3.13 39.21
N ARG A 592 4.93 3.47 40.50
CA ARG A 592 6.12 3.88 41.29
C ARG A 592 7.19 2.79 41.34
N THR A 593 6.79 1.53 41.50
CA THR A 593 7.74 0.41 41.52
C THR A 593 8.39 0.22 40.16
N ARG A 594 7.61 0.39 39.05
CA ARG A 594 8.10 0.21 37.69
C ARG A 594 8.97 1.38 37.20
N VAL A 595 8.74 2.60 37.69
CA VAL A 595 9.69 3.74 37.50
C VAL A 595 11.08 3.37 38.02
N ARG A 596 11.18 2.85 39.25
CA ARG A 596 12.46 2.42 39.81
C ARG A 596 13.09 1.29 38.99
N ARG A 597 12.29 0.27 38.63
CA ARG A 597 12.78 -0.87 37.85
C ARG A 597 13.25 -0.45 36.46
N ALA A 598 12.56 0.49 35.80
CA ALA A 598 13.00 1.06 34.52
C ALA A 598 14.35 1.80 34.69
N GLY A 599 14.53 2.52 35.77
CA GLY A 599 15.81 3.16 36.11
C GLY A 599 16.93 2.14 36.32
N ASP A 600 16.69 1.07 37.07
CA ASP A 600 17.67 -0.02 37.31
C ASP A 600 18.09 -0.70 35.99
N LEU A 601 17.18 -0.82 35.04
CA LEU A 601 17.41 -1.36 33.68
C LEU A 601 17.96 -0.32 32.70
N GLN A 602 18.25 0.90 33.16
CA GLN A 602 18.73 2.03 32.33
C GLN A 602 17.75 2.43 31.20
N LEU A 603 16.47 2.12 31.32
CA LEU A 603 15.42 2.53 30.42
C LEU A 603 14.94 3.96 30.78
N THR A 604 15.82 4.93 30.64
CA THR A 604 15.62 6.31 31.12
C THR A 604 14.41 6.99 30.53
N THR A 605 14.13 6.77 29.23
CA THR A 605 12.95 7.31 28.53
C THR A 605 11.65 6.75 29.13
N LEU A 606 11.60 5.44 29.40
CA LEU A 606 10.44 4.83 30.05
C LEU A 606 10.25 5.35 31.47
N ALA A 607 11.35 5.39 32.25
CA ALA A 607 11.31 5.90 33.63
C ALA A 607 10.77 7.33 33.67
N ALA A 608 11.24 8.21 32.78
CA ALA A 608 10.77 9.58 32.69
C ALA A 608 9.28 9.69 32.30
N ALA A 609 8.84 8.91 31.30
CA ALA A 609 7.45 8.89 30.86
C ALA A 609 6.50 8.39 31.97
N LEU A 610 6.89 7.37 32.72
CA LEU A 610 6.12 6.85 33.85
C LEU A 610 6.10 7.80 35.04
N ALA A 611 7.21 8.49 35.33
CA ALA A 611 7.26 9.54 36.36
C ALA A 611 6.31 10.68 36.03
N GLU A 612 6.23 11.10 34.75
CA GLU A 612 5.31 12.13 34.30
C GLU A 612 3.83 11.75 34.56
N VAL A 613 3.45 10.48 34.35
CA VAL A 613 2.09 9.98 34.68
C VAL A 613 1.79 10.13 36.17
N GLY A 614 2.80 9.92 37.05
CA GLY A 614 2.66 10.09 38.49
C GLY A 614 2.62 11.55 38.95
N ASP A 615 3.51 12.37 38.42
CA ASP A 615 3.76 13.74 38.90
C ASP A 615 2.81 14.77 38.24
N ARG A 616 2.49 14.55 36.96
CA ARG A 616 1.62 15.44 36.14
C ARG A 616 0.60 14.62 35.37
N PRO A 617 -0.32 13.99 36.09
CA PRO A 617 -1.29 13.11 35.47
C PRO A 617 -2.14 13.84 34.42
N SER A 618 -2.06 13.38 33.18
CA SER A 618 -2.82 13.91 32.05
C SER A 618 -3.02 12.82 30.99
N PRO A 619 -4.01 12.95 30.11
CA PRO A 619 -4.18 12.01 28.99
C PRO A 619 -2.93 11.92 28.11
N GLY A 620 -2.28 13.06 27.83
CA GLY A 620 -1.03 13.12 27.07
C GLY A 620 0.12 12.37 27.72
N ALA A 621 0.24 12.43 29.07
CA ALA A 621 1.25 11.65 29.80
C ALA A 621 1.02 10.13 29.67
N VAL A 622 -0.25 9.68 29.80
CA VAL A 622 -0.63 8.26 29.61
C VAL A 622 -0.36 7.80 28.19
N LEU A 623 -0.75 8.59 27.17
CA LEU A 623 -0.51 8.28 25.75
C LEU A 623 0.99 8.22 25.44
N ARG A 624 1.79 9.13 25.96
CA ARG A 624 3.24 9.13 25.80
C ARG A 624 3.88 7.89 26.42
N ALA A 625 3.49 7.57 27.65
CA ALA A 625 4.01 6.38 28.35
C ALA A 625 3.63 5.10 27.58
N CYS A 626 2.39 5.00 27.09
CA CYS A 626 1.96 3.88 26.25
C CYS A 626 2.79 3.77 24.97
N ALA A 627 3.00 4.86 24.23
CA ALA A 627 3.83 4.84 23.02
C ALA A 627 5.27 4.40 23.28
N VAL A 628 5.85 4.77 24.42
CA VAL A 628 7.20 4.31 24.83
C VAL A 628 7.19 2.82 25.15
N VAL A 629 6.17 2.34 25.85
CA VAL A 629 6.00 0.90 26.17
C VAL A 629 5.85 0.08 24.90
N ASP A 630 4.99 0.51 23.98
CA ASP A 630 4.78 -0.19 22.71
C ASP A 630 6.07 -0.24 21.87
N ARG A 631 6.84 0.84 21.89
CA ARG A 631 8.13 0.87 21.20
C ARG A 631 9.15 -0.05 21.85
N LEU A 632 9.20 -0.11 23.17
CA LEU A 632 10.08 -1.00 23.91
C LEU A 632 9.72 -2.46 23.66
N ASP A 633 8.43 -2.79 23.71
CA ASP A 633 7.93 -4.14 23.41
C ASP A 633 8.35 -4.61 22.01
N ALA A 634 8.21 -3.72 21.02
CA ALA A 634 8.64 -4.00 19.65
C ALA A 634 10.16 -4.24 19.50
N LEU A 635 10.97 -3.68 20.38
CA LEU A 635 12.42 -3.82 20.38
C LEU A 635 12.93 -4.97 21.25
N THR A 636 12.07 -5.51 22.10
CA THR A 636 12.43 -6.63 23.00
C THR A 636 12.27 -7.95 22.24
N PRO A 637 13.35 -8.76 22.15
CA PRO A 637 13.35 -10.01 21.40
C PRO A 637 12.41 -11.07 21.98
#